data_0af51edca4fc80b34d1957a31f80ad48
#
_entry.id   0af51edca4fc80b34d1957a31f80ad48
#
_cell.length_a   1.000
_cell.length_b   1.000
_cell.length_c   1.000
_cell.angle_alpha   90.00
_cell.angle_beta   90.00
_cell.angle_gamma   90.00
#
_symmetry.space_group_name_H-M   'P 1'
#
loop_
_entity.id
_entity.type
_entity.pdbx_description
1 polymer ?
#
loop_
_entity_poly.entity_id
_entity_poly.type
_entity_poly.pdbx_seq_one_letter_code
_entity_poly.pdbx_strand_id
1 'polypeptide(L)'
;MIISASRRTDIPAYYSQWMFKRLKDEYVLVKNPMNIHQVGKINLSPDVVDGIVFWTKNPVPMLSHLSELDKYNYYFQFTLTAYDRDVEPNIPSKNNIIIPAFQKLSQTIGREKVIWRYDPIFFNDRYTMEYHCKYFKVLAEK
;
A
#
# COMPACT_ATOMS: atom_id res chain seq x y z
N MET A 1 2.01 16.69 10.29
CA MET A 1 0.87 16.25 9.43
C MET A 1 1.05 14.78 9.04
N ILE A 2 -0.01 13.95 9.08
CA ILE A 2 0.05 12.57 8.62
C ILE A 2 -0.52 12.48 7.19
N ILE A 3 0.23 11.86 6.28
CA ILE A 3 -0.17 11.64 4.89
C ILE A 3 -0.71 10.22 4.73
N SER A 4 -1.97 10.08 4.32
CA SER A 4 -2.53 8.80 3.86
C SER A 4 -2.34 8.72 2.35
N ALA A 5 -1.31 7.99 1.94
CA ALA A 5 -1.00 7.79 0.52
C ALA A 5 -1.74 6.54 0.00
N SER A 6 -2.60 6.66 -0.96
CA SER A 6 -3.37 5.56 -1.59
C SER A 6 -4.86 5.53 -1.26
N ARG A 7 -5.43 6.62 -0.79
CA ARG A 7 -6.88 6.62 -0.49
C ARG A 7 -7.76 6.45 -1.75
N ARG A 8 -7.29 6.94 -2.91
CA ARG A 8 -8.04 6.91 -4.17
C ARG A 8 -7.53 5.86 -5.15
N THR A 9 -6.29 5.43 -4.98
CA THR A 9 -5.61 4.45 -5.82
C THR A 9 -4.45 3.86 -5.05
N ASP A 10 -3.96 2.69 -5.47
CA ASP A 10 -2.76 2.07 -4.92
C ASP A 10 -1.52 2.81 -5.47
N ILE A 11 -1.05 3.82 -4.72
CA ILE A 11 0.11 4.64 -5.11
C ILE A 11 1.38 3.79 -5.23
N PRO A 12 1.73 2.91 -4.26
CA PRO A 12 2.87 2.02 -4.41
C PRO A 12 2.85 1.18 -5.68
N ALA A 13 1.68 0.65 -6.06
CA ALA A 13 1.55 -0.22 -7.22
C ALA A 13 1.61 0.51 -8.56
N TYR A 14 0.99 1.70 -8.65
CA TYR A 14 0.74 2.35 -9.95
C TYR A 14 1.39 3.72 -10.12
N TYR A 15 1.74 4.38 -9.01
CA TYR A 15 2.20 5.78 -9.01
C TYR A 15 3.45 6.00 -8.16
N SER A 16 4.26 4.97 -7.94
CA SER A 16 5.46 5.03 -7.09
C SER A 16 6.43 6.13 -7.55
N GLN A 17 6.78 6.17 -8.83
CA GLN A 17 7.69 7.19 -9.38
C GLN A 17 7.13 8.62 -9.26
N TRP A 18 5.83 8.78 -9.48
CA TRP A 18 5.16 10.07 -9.27
C TRP A 18 5.24 10.49 -7.79
N MET A 19 5.03 9.56 -6.86
CA MET A 19 5.10 9.85 -5.43
C MET A 19 6.50 10.29 -5.02
N PHE A 20 7.53 9.56 -5.43
CA PHE A 20 8.93 9.95 -5.15
C PHE A 20 9.26 11.33 -5.73
N LYS A 21 8.79 11.64 -6.94
CA LYS A 21 8.95 12.97 -7.50
C LYS A 21 8.26 14.05 -6.66
N ARG A 22 7.05 13.78 -6.16
CA ARG A 22 6.34 14.72 -5.27
C ARG A 22 7.05 14.93 -3.94
N LEU A 23 7.60 13.87 -3.35
CA LEU A 23 8.40 13.96 -2.12
C LEU A 23 9.70 14.74 -2.35
N LYS A 24 10.34 14.57 -3.50
CA LYS A 24 11.52 15.34 -3.89
C LYS A 24 11.22 16.82 -4.13
N ASP A 25 10.08 17.12 -4.74
CA ASP A 25 9.62 18.48 -4.97
C ASP A 25 9.04 19.14 -3.70
N GLU A 26 8.83 18.34 -2.64
CA GLU A 26 8.29 18.71 -1.33
C GLU A 26 6.88 19.32 -1.38
N TYR A 27 6.12 19.08 -2.43
CA TYR A 27 4.71 19.45 -2.49
C TYR A 27 3.90 18.59 -3.46
N VAL A 28 2.59 18.58 -3.22
CA VAL A 28 1.61 18.03 -4.13
C VAL A 28 0.42 18.96 -4.30
N LEU A 29 -0.12 19.00 -5.50
CA LEU A 29 -1.38 19.72 -5.81
C LEU A 29 -2.54 18.71 -5.77
N VAL A 30 -3.54 18.99 -4.97
CA VAL A 30 -4.72 18.11 -4.80
C VAL A 30 -5.97 18.89 -5.14
N LYS A 31 -6.74 18.38 -6.11
CA LYS A 31 -8.06 18.92 -6.44
C LYS A 31 -9.05 18.62 -5.32
N ASN A 32 -9.83 19.61 -4.91
CA ASN A 32 -10.93 19.40 -3.99
C ASN A 32 -12.02 18.55 -4.68
N PRO A 33 -12.40 17.38 -4.11
CA PRO A 33 -13.40 16.51 -4.73
C PRO A 33 -14.80 17.15 -4.78
N MET A 34 -15.08 18.12 -3.91
CA MET A 34 -16.36 18.84 -3.84
C MET A 34 -16.39 20.10 -4.72
N ASN A 35 -15.22 20.61 -5.11
CA ASN A 35 -15.11 21.79 -5.95
C ASN A 35 -13.90 21.65 -6.89
N ILE A 36 -14.17 21.32 -8.15
CA ILE A 36 -13.13 21.05 -9.17
C ILE A 36 -12.25 22.26 -9.50
N HIS A 37 -12.73 23.48 -9.21
CA HIS A 37 -11.98 24.72 -9.43
C HIS A 37 -11.02 25.05 -8.28
N GLN A 38 -11.14 24.36 -7.16
CA GLN A 38 -10.29 24.55 -6.00
C GLN A 38 -9.15 23.53 -5.99
N VAL A 39 -7.91 24.02 -6.02
CA VAL A 39 -6.70 23.22 -5.92
C VAL A 39 -5.94 23.61 -4.66
N GLY A 40 -5.74 22.66 -3.76
CA GLY A 40 -4.90 22.83 -2.58
C GLY A 40 -3.45 22.44 -2.87
N LYS A 41 -2.49 23.25 -2.41
CA LYS A 41 -1.08 22.88 -2.36
C LYS A 41 -0.78 22.33 -0.97
N ILE A 42 -0.33 21.06 -0.91
CA ILE A 42 0.04 20.39 0.33
C ILE A 42 1.57 20.35 0.39
N ASN A 43 2.14 20.85 1.47
CA ASN A 43 3.57 20.75 1.74
C ASN A 43 3.91 19.32 2.16
N LEU A 44 4.95 18.74 1.54
CA LEU A 44 5.44 17.39 1.80
C LEU A 44 6.86 17.40 2.37
N SER A 45 7.40 18.55 2.79
CA SER A 45 8.75 18.59 3.36
C SER A 45 8.84 17.74 4.65
N PRO A 46 9.99 17.09 4.92
CA PRO A 46 10.15 16.20 6.07
C PRO A 46 9.88 16.83 7.42
N ASP A 47 10.09 18.14 7.55
CA ASP A 47 9.85 18.92 8.79
C ASP A 47 8.37 19.12 9.12
N VAL A 48 7.47 19.03 8.14
CA VAL A 48 6.02 19.18 8.35
C VAL A 48 5.25 17.86 8.27
N VAL A 49 5.88 16.79 7.78
CA VAL A 49 5.28 15.45 7.65
C VAL A 49 5.70 14.57 8.82
N ASP A 50 4.80 14.34 9.77
CA ASP A 50 5.03 13.44 10.92
C ASP A 50 5.10 11.98 10.50
N GLY A 51 4.38 11.60 9.44
CA GLY A 51 4.40 10.23 8.94
C GLY A 51 3.61 10.03 7.65
N ILE A 52 3.98 8.99 6.91
CA ILE A 52 3.31 8.57 5.67
C ILE A 52 2.79 7.15 5.84
N VAL A 53 1.50 6.95 5.57
CA VAL A 53 0.87 5.62 5.55
C VAL A 53 0.64 5.21 4.10
N PHE A 54 1.31 4.16 3.67
CA PHE A 54 1.10 3.55 2.36
C PHE A 54 0.13 2.38 2.46
N TRP A 55 -0.90 2.39 1.62
CA TRP A 55 -1.87 1.29 1.50
C TRP A 55 -1.63 0.61 0.16
N THR A 56 -1.34 -0.67 0.17
CA THR A 56 -0.99 -1.35 -1.09
C THR A 56 -1.34 -2.83 -1.06
N LYS A 57 -1.63 -3.36 -2.26
CA LYS A 57 -1.66 -4.79 -2.56
C LYS A 57 -0.42 -5.24 -3.32
N ASN A 58 0.40 -4.29 -3.83
CA ASN A 58 1.60 -4.60 -4.60
C ASN A 58 2.66 -3.51 -4.46
N PRO A 59 3.60 -3.61 -3.52
CA PRO A 59 4.66 -2.62 -3.34
C PRO A 59 5.85 -2.79 -4.30
N VAL A 60 5.85 -3.81 -5.17
CA VAL A 60 7.01 -4.15 -6.03
C VAL A 60 7.62 -2.94 -6.73
N PRO A 61 6.83 -2.01 -7.34
CA PRO A 61 7.42 -0.84 -7.99
C PRO A 61 8.14 0.15 -7.06
N MET A 62 7.88 0.10 -5.74
CA MET A 62 8.56 0.95 -4.76
C MET A 62 9.80 0.32 -4.15
N LEU A 63 9.95 -1.01 -4.19
CA LEU A 63 10.98 -1.73 -3.41
C LEU A 63 12.42 -1.27 -3.70
N SER A 64 12.73 -0.91 -4.95
CA SER A 64 14.07 -0.44 -5.34
C SER A 64 14.38 1.00 -4.92
N HIS A 65 13.37 1.75 -4.46
CA HIS A 65 13.47 3.18 -4.16
C HIS A 65 13.14 3.51 -2.70
N LEU A 66 13.06 2.51 -1.82
CA LEU A 66 12.68 2.73 -0.41
C LEU A 66 13.64 3.66 0.33
N SER A 67 14.92 3.70 -0.05
CA SER A 67 15.91 4.64 0.51
C SER A 67 15.55 6.12 0.27
N GLU A 68 14.73 6.44 -0.73
CA GLU A 68 14.25 7.80 -0.94
C GLU A 68 13.26 8.26 0.15
N LEU A 69 12.75 7.32 0.96
CA LEU A 69 11.87 7.59 2.09
C LEU A 69 12.62 7.76 3.43
N ASP A 70 13.94 7.61 3.48
CA ASP A 70 14.73 7.59 4.74
C ASP A 70 14.59 8.88 5.56
N LYS A 71 14.19 9.98 4.91
CA LYS A 71 13.93 11.27 5.59
C LYS A 71 12.56 11.35 6.25
N TYR A 72 11.69 10.34 6.03
CA TYR A 72 10.31 10.34 6.52
C TYR A 72 10.07 9.19 7.48
N ASN A 73 9.21 9.39 8.46
CA ASN A 73 8.59 8.29 9.17
C ASN A 73 7.49 7.70 8.29
N TYR A 74 7.49 6.41 8.09
CA TYR A 74 6.46 5.77 7.26
C TYR A 74 6.23 4.31 7.65
N TYR A 75 5.07 3.79 7.26
CA TYR A 75 4.75 2.38 7.35
C TYR A 75 3.77 1.95 6.26
N PHE A 76 3.67 0.66 6.06
CA PHE A 76 2.80 0.06 5.06
C PHE A 76 1.63 -0.68 5.70
N GLN A 77 0.45 -0.43 5.19
CA GLN A 77 -0.75 -1.25 5.35
C GLN A 77 -0.80 -2.18 4.12
N PHE A 78 -0.28 -3.39 4.25
CA PHE A 78 -0.18 -4.32 3.15
C PHE A 78 -1.40 -5.24 3.11
N THR A 79 -2.24 -5.08 2.11
CA THR A 79 -3.43 -5.91 1.92
C THR A 79 -3.06 -7.17 1.14
N LEU A 80 -3.16 -8.32 1.79
CA LEU A 80 -2.98 -9.63 1.18
C LEU A 80 -4.14 -10.53 1.61
N THR A 81 -4.99 -10.88 0.65
CA THR A 81 -6.17 -11.72 0.79
C THR A 81 -6.02 -13.01 0.01
N ALA A 82 -6.90 -13.96 0.24
CA ALA A 82 -6.90 -15.23 -0.47
C ALA A 82 -7.77 -15.24 -1.73
N TYR A 83 -8.36 -14.10 -2.13
CA TYR A 83 -9.17 -14.05 -3.34
C TYR A 83 -8.38 -14.42 -4.59
N ASP A 84 -9.06 -15.02 -5.54
CA ASP A 84 -8.49 -15.38 -6.84
C ASP A 84 -8.72 -14.27 -7.88
N ARG A 85 -8.38 -14.54 -9.13
CA ARG A 85 -8.47 -13.58 -10.24
C ARG A 85 -9.88 -13.12 -10.59
N ASP A 86 -10.90 -13.85 -10.17
CA ASP A 86 -12.31 -13.45 -10.30
C ASP A 86 -12.63 -12.18 -9.46
N VAL A 87 -11.93 -11.99 -8.35
CA VAL A 87 -12.08 -10.82 -7.47
C VAL A 87 -10.92 -9.84 -7.62
N GLU A 88 -9.71 -10.35 -7.81
CA GLU A 88 -8.48 -9.56 -7.90
C GLU A 88 -7.74 -9.80 -9.24
N PRO A 89 -8.35 -9.44 -10.39
CA PRO A 89 -7.82 -9.78 -11.72
C PRO A 89 -6.46 -9.15 -12.02
N ASN A 90 -6.16 -8.00 -11.43
CA ASN A 90 -4.95 -7.22 -11.70
C ASN A 90 -3.83 -7.46 -10.67
N ILE A 91 -4.05 -8.31 -9.67
CA ILE A 91 -3.00 -8.64 -8.71
C ILE A 91 -2.08 -9.71 -9.31
N PRO A 92 -0.76 -9.51 -9.31
CA PRO A 92 0.20 -10.53 -9.73
C PRO A 92 0.11 -11.81 -8.89
N SER A 93 0.79 -12.87 -9.34
CA SER A 93 0.83 -14.15 -8.61
C SER A 93 1.17 -13.94 -7.13
N LYS A 94 0.24 -14.30 -6.25
CA LYS A 94 0.42 -14.10 -4.81
C LYS A 94 1.61 -14.90 -4.29
N ASN A 95 1.71 -16.16 -4.67
CA ASN A 95 2.80 -17.03 -4.19
C ASN A 95 4.17 -16.63 -4.75
N ASN A 96 4.24 -16.24 -6.03
CA ASN A 96 5.53 -16.01 -6.70
C ASN A 96 6.00 -14.56 -6.65
N ILE A 97 5.10 -13.60 -6.40
CA ILE A 97 5.43 -12.16 -6.48
C ILE A 97 5.02 -11.44 -5.20
N ILE A 98 3.75 -11.53 -4.80
CA ILE A 98 3.22 -10.67 -3.73
C ILE A 98 3.73 -11.08 -2.34
N ILE A 99 3.73 -12.39 -2.03
CA ILE A 99 4.27 -12.88 -0.75
C ILE A 99 5.79 -12.64 -0.65
N PRO A 100 6.61 -12.96 -1.66
CA PRO A 100 8.02 -12.54 -1.67
C PRO A 100 8.21 -11.02 -1.53
N ALA A 101 7.35 -10.21 -2.15
CA ALA A 101 7.43 -8.76 -1.99
C ALA A 101 7.09 -8.29 -0.57
N PHE A 102 6.10 -8.90 0.09
CA PHE A 102 5.79 -8.67 1.50
C PHE A 102 6.98 -9.00 2.39
N GLN A 103 7.57 -10.17 2.22
CA GLN A 103 8.74 -10.62 2.99
C GLN A 103 9.94 -9.67 2.75
N LYS A 104 10.22 -9.32 1.48
CA LYS A 104 11.29 -8.41 1.13
C LYS A 104 11.09 -7.02 1.73
N LEU A 105 9.88 -6.47 1.65
CA LEU A 105 9.53 -5.19 2.26
C LEU A 105 9.78 -5.22 3.77
N SER A 106 9.25 -6.23 4.45
CA SER A 106 9.37 -6.41 5.90
C SER A 106 10.84 -6.56 6.34
N GLN A 107 11.66 -7.29 5.58
CA GLN A 107 13.10 -7.42 5.83
C GLN A 107 13.86 -6.12 5.62
N THR A 108 13.42 -5.28 4.66
CA THR A 108 14.13 -4.05 4.30
C THR A 108 13.85 -2.92 5.28
N ILE A 109 12.59 -2.73 5.69
CA ILE A 109 12.19 -1.57 6.51
C ILE A 109 11.89 -1.90 7.97
N GLY A 110 11.91 -3.19 8.32
CA GLY A 110 11.52 -3.71 9.64
C GLY A 110 10.06 -4.18 9.67
N ARG A 111 9.84 -5.30 10.36
CA ARG A 111 8.51 -5.94 10.43
C ARG A 111 7.47 -5.07 11.14
N GLU A 112 7.90 -4.22 12.05
CA GLU A 112 7.06 -3.28 12.79
C GLU A 112 6.46 -2.18 11.91
N LYS A 113 7.04 -1.96 10.71
CA LYS A 113 6.56 -0.99 9.71
C LYS A 113 5.69 -1.60 8.61
N VAL A 114 5.39 -2.90 8.70
CA VAL A 114 4.56 -3.58 7.69
C VAL A 114 3.41 -4.30 8.37
N ILE A 115 2.23 -3.70 8.29
CA ILE A 115 1.01 -4.26 8.88
C ILE A 115 0.28 -5.08 7.81
N TRP A 116 0.17 -6.39 8.03
CA TRP A 116 -0.65 -7.22 7.17
C TRP A 116 -2.14 -6.97 7.44
N ARG A 117 -2.88 -6.80 6.36
CA ARG A 117 -4.33 -6.66 6.35
C ARG A 117 -4.96 -7.75 5.50
N TYR A 118 -5.91 -8.46 6.09
CA TYR A 118 -6.74 -9.44 5.39
C TYR A 118 -8.16 -8.87 5.24
N ASP A 119 -8.32 -7.86 4.38
CA ASP A 119 -9.58 -7.17 4.14
C ASP A 119 -9.67 -6.66 2.69
N PRO A 120 -10.88 -6.47 2.14
CA PRO A 120 -12.19 -6.78 2.74
C PRO A 120 -12.47 -8.29 2.81
N ILE A 121 -13.34 -8.68 3.72
CA ILE A 121 -13.91 -10.03 3.78
C ILE A 121 -15.36 -9.93 3.32
N PHE A 122 -15.75 -10.72 2.33
CA PHE A 122 -17.13 -10.92 1.91
C PHE A 122 -17.41 -12.41 1.71
N PHE A 123 -18.66 -12.78 1.77
CA PHE A 123 -19.13 -14.17 1.68
C PHE A 123 -19.97 -14.39 0.42
N ASN A 124 -19.73 -15.50 -0.25
CA ASN A 124 -20.54 -16.05 -1.32
C ASN A 124 -20.37 -17.58 -1.36
N ASP A 125 -20.93 -18.25 -2.37
CA ASP A 125 -20.85 -19.72 -2.50
C ASP A 125 -19.40 -20.25 -2.60
N ARG A 126 -18.46 -19.45 -3.10
CA ARG A 126 -17.03 -19.81 -3.23
C ARG A 126 -16.22 -19.38 -2.00
N TYR A 127 -16.44 -18.16 -1.54
CA TYR A 127 -15.68 -17.53 -0.45
C TYR A 127 -16.48 -17.62 0.84
N THR A 128 -16.51 -18.82 1.43
CA THR A 128 -17.22 -19.10 2.68
C THR A 128 -16.38 -18.72 3.91
N MET A 129 -16.96 -18.78 5.07
CA MET A 129 -16.22 -18.57 6.34
C MET A 129 -15.08 -19.60 6.47
N GLU A 130 -15.33 -20.87 6.17
CA GLU A 130 -14.33 -21.94 6.22
C GLU A 130 -13.19 -21.67 5.24
N TYR A 131 -13.51 -21.16 4.03
CA TYR A 131 -12.51 -20.73 3.06
C TYR A 131 -11.59 -19.67 3.66
N HIS A 132 -12.16 -18.61 4.21
CA HIS A 132 -11.39 -17.51 4.78
C HIS A 132 -10.54 -17.97 5.98
N CYS A 133 -11.09 -18.75 6.90
CA CYS A 133 -10.35 -19.28 8.04
C CYS A 133 -9.16 -20.15 7.61
N LYS A 134 -9.39 -21.06 6.64
CA LYS A 134 -8.35 -21.94 6.08
C LYS A 134 -7.22 -21.12 5.45
N TYR A 135 -7.54 -20.21 4.54
CA TYR A 135 -6.53 -19.49 3.78
C TYR A 135 -5.88 -18.34 4.57
N PHE A 136 -6.58 -17.75 5.54
CA PHE A 136 -5.94 -16.85 6.50
C PHE A 136 -4.80 -17.58 7.25
N LYS A 137 -5.07 -18.79 7.77
CA LYS A 137 -4.04 -19.61 8.43
C LYS A 137 -2.86 -19.89 7.50
N VAL A 138 -3.14 -20.36 6.27
CA VAL A 138 -2.09 -20.66 5.27
C VAL A 138 -1.22 -19.43 4.94
N LEU A 139 -1.81 -18.24 4.86
CA LEU A 139 -1.07 -17.01 4.60
C LEU A 139 -0.28 -16.53 5.82
N ALA A 140 -0.82 -16.72 7.03
CA ALA A 140 -0.15 -16.35 8.28
C ALA A 140 1.09 -17.21 8.59
N GLU A 141 1.16 -18.41 8.05
CA GLU A 141 2.28 -19.35 8.23
C GLU A 141 3.44 -19.10 7.22
N LYS A 142 3.27 -18.20 6.26
CA LYS A 142 4.27 -17.87 5.24
C LYS A 142 5.08 -16.62 5.60
#